data_28f34e4ad155f647ea1e40cbfed94dd2
#
_entry.id   28f34e4ad155f647ea1e40cbfed94dd2
#
_cell.length_a   1.000
_cell.length_b   1.000
_cell.length_c   1.000
_cell.angle_alpha   90.00
_cell.angle_beta   90.00
_cell.angle_gamma   90.00
#
_symmetry.space_group_name_H-M   'P 1'
#
loop_
_entity.id
_entity.type
_entity.pdbx_description
1 polymer ?
#
loop_
_entity_poly.entity_id
_entity_poly.type
_entity_poly.pdbx_seq_one_letter_code
_entity_poly.pdbx_strand_id
1 'polypeptide(L)'
;PELGDPHQVDKVYSTVWYRKRMEALHHAMEEAGLESPFDEEWRKRWADFDQDHRVTAFVDVSGYYWVRQDALLAHATQVDPNVGFWFGVPDEVADRVEPYDTYVLDHSVVATQSPEHDLFAGVRA
;
A
#
# COMPACT_ATOMS: atom_id res chain seq x y z
N PRO A 1 -11.70 40.19 -0.25
CA PRO A 1 -10.31 39.93 0.12
C PRO A 1 -9.60 39.18 -1.02
N GLU A 2 -8.40 39.59 -1.34
CA GLU A 2 -7.56 38.89 -2.29
C GLU A 2 -7.12 37.56 -1.65
N LEU A 3 -7.36 36.44 -2.33
CA LEU A 3 -7.01 35.12 -1.82
C LEU A 3 -5.55 34.72 -2.09
N GLY A 4 -4.78 35.58 -2.76
CA GLY A 4 -3.42 35.31 -3.18
C GLY A 4 -3.38 34.28 -4.34
N ASP A 5 -2.18 33.93 -4.76
CA ASP A 5 -1.97 32.93 -5.81
C ASP A 5 -2.27 31.52 -5.30
N PRO A 6 -2.79 30.63 -6.16
CA PRO A 6 -2.99 29.23 -5.80
C PRO A 6 -1.67 28.57 -5.39
N HIS A 7 -1.70 27.81 -4.29
CA HIS A 7 -0.56 26.98 -3.90
C HIS A 7 -0.37 25.83 -4.90
N GLN A 8 0.87 25.67 -5.36
CA GLN A 8 1.24 24.51 -6.18
C GLN A 8 1.87 23.43 -5.30
N VAL A 9 1.28 22.24 -5.35
CA VAL A 9 1.81 21.06 -4.66
C VAL A 9 3.04 20.55 -5.43
N ASP A 10 4.13 20.27 -4.72
CA ASP A 10 5.38 19.82 -5.36
C ASP A 10 5.26 18.43 -5.98
N LYS A 11 4.59 17.52 -5.29
CA LYS A 11 4.40 16.13 -5.75
C LYS A 11 3.00 15.63 -5.38
N VAL A 12 2.41 14.86 -6.29
CA VAL A 12 1.12 14.17 -6.06
C VAL A 12 1.29 12.69 -6.34
N TYR A 13 0.87 11.85 -5.40
CA TYR A 13 0.88 10.40 -5.51
C TYR A 13 -0.51 9.82 -5.41
N SER A 14 -0.74 8.74 -6.16
CA SER A 14 -1.90 7.87 -6.00
C SER A 14 -1.49 6.56 -5.35
N THR A 15 -2.37 5.98 -4.56
CA THR A 15 -2.23 4.60 -4.08
C THR A 15 -2.64 3.64 -5.19
N VAL A 16 -2.06 2.45 -5.17
CA VAL A 16 -2.38 1.39 -6.12
C VAL A 16 -2.28 0.03 -5.44
N TRP A 17 -3.14 -0.89 -5.83
CA TRP A 17 -3.03 -2.28 -5.39
C TRP A 17 -1.81 -2.92 -6.03
N TYR A 18 -0.90 -3.42 -5.19
CA TYR A 18 0.32 -4.10 -5.61
C TYR A 18 0.10 -5.62 -5.53
N ARG A 19 -0.16 -6.21 -6.70
CA ARG A 19 -0.47 -7.64 -6.82
C ARG A 19 0.62 -8.53 -6.25
N LYS A 20 1.87 -8.21 -6.55
CA LYS A 20 3.03 -8.99 -6.09
C LYS A 20 3.08 -9.12 -4.56
N ARG A 21 2.73 -8.06 -3.82
CA ARG A 21 2.62 -8.10 -2.37
C ARG A 21 1.54 -9.08 -1.92
N MET A 22 0.37 -9.02 -2.54
CA MET A 22 -0.76 -9.87 -2.17
C MET A 22 -0.45 -11.35 -2.44
N GLU A 23 0.22 -11.66 -3.53
CA GLU A 23 0.67 -13.02 -3.83
C GLU A 23 1.73 -13.50 -2.84
N ALA A 24 2.69 -12.64 -2.47
CA ALA A 24 3.71 -12.97 -1.49
C ALA A 24 3.12 -13.24 -0.10
N LEU A 25 2.14 -12.45 0.33
CA LEU A 25 1.41 -12.68 1.58
C LEU A 25 0.63 -14.00 1.54
N HIS A 26 -0.04 -14.30 0.43
CA HIS A 26 -0.75 -15.56 0.25
C HIS A 26 0.20 -16.76 0.40
N HIS A 27 1.32 -16.77 -0.30
CA HIS A 27 2.31 -17.83 -0.20
C HIS A 27 2.89 -17.97 1.21
N ALA A 28 3.20 -16.86 1.88
CA ALA A 28 3.71 -16.90 3.24
C ALA A 28 2.69 -17.48 4.24
N MET A 29 1.41 -17.21 4.04
CA MET A 29 0.33 -17.82 4.84
C MET A 29 0.26 -19.34 4.60
N GLU A 30 0.31 -19.78 3.34
CA GLU A 30 0.32 -21.22 3.01
C GLU A 30 1.53 -21.94 3.60
N GLU A 31 2.73 -21.37 3.47
CA GLU A 31 3.96 -21.94 4.04
C GLU A 31 3.91 -22.05 5.57
N ALA A 32 3.24 -21.12 6.23
CA ALA A 32 3.02 -21.14 7.68
C ALA A 32 1.89 -22.09 8.11
N GLY A 33 1.19 -22.74 7.17
CA GLY A 33 0.05 -23.60 7.46
C GLY A 33 -1.18 -22.84 7.93
N LEU A 34 -1.28 -21.56 7.61
CA LEU A 34 -2.38 -20.69 7.97
C LEU A 34 -3.37 -20.56 6.80
N GLU A 35 -4.63 -20.34 7.14
CA GLU A 35 -5.65 -20.07 6.12
C GLU A 35 -5.47 -18.66 5.56
N SER A 36 -5.21 -18.59 4.25
CA SER A 36 -5.06 -17.30 3.58
C SER A 36 -6.44 -16.66 3.35
N PRO A 37 -6.59 -15.35 3.64
CA PRO A 37 -7.82 -14.62 3.32
C PRO A 37 -7.98 -14.34 1.82
N PHE A 38 -6.98 -14.67 1.02
CA PHE A 38 -6.95 -14.41 -0.42
C PHE A 38 -7.28 -15.68 -1.19
N ASP A 39 -8.56 -15.89 -1.46
CA ASP A 39 -9.02 -17.06 -2.19
C ASP A 39 -8.67 -17.03 -3.69
N GLU A 40 -8.91 -18.14 -4.38
CA GLU A 40 -8.57 -18.27 -5.79
C GLU A 40 -9.34 -17.28 -6.67
N GLU A 41 -10.59 -16.98 -6.35
CA GLU A 41 -11.42 -16.04 -7.11
C GLU A 41 -10.87 -14.61 -7.00
N TRP A 42 -10.47 -14.18 -5.81
CA TRP A 42 -9.81 -12.90 -5.59
C TRP A 42 -8.49 -12.81 -6.38
N ARG A 43 -7.68 -13.85 -6.33
CA ARG A 43 -6.39 -13.88 -7.04
C ARG A 43 -6.57 -13.82 -8.55
N LYS A 44 -7.58 -14.45 -9.10
CA LYS A 44 -7.94 -14.33 -10.54
C LYS A 44 -8.34 -12.90 -10.91
N ARG A 45 -9.17 -12.26 -10.08
CA ARG A 45 -9.56 -10.86 -10.29
C ARG A 45 -8.35 -9.91 -10.29
N TRP A 46 -7.42 -10.13 -9.37
CA TRP A 46 -6.20 -9.31 -9.33
C TRP A 46 -5.33 -9.49 -10.55
N ALA A 47 -5.28 -10.67 -11.13
CA ALA A 47 -4.57 -10.91 -12.37
C ALA A 47 -5.12 -10.05 -13.53
N ASP A 48 -6.44 -9.86 -13.57
CA ASP A 48 -7.11 -9.05 -14.59
C ASP A 48 -6.88 -7.55 -14.38
N PHE A 49 -6.62 -7.10 -13.15
CA PHE A 49 -6.43 -5.71 -12.78
C PHE A 49 -4.99 -5.40 -12.34
N ASP A 50 -4.01 -6.13 -12.86
CA ASP A 50 -2.60 -5.93 -12.52
C ASP A 50 -2.13 -4.52 -12.93
N GLN A 51 -1.77 -3.71 -11.93
CA GLN A 51 -1.26 -2.36 -12.08
C GLN A 51 0.18 -2.22 -11.57
N ASP A 52 0.86 -3.32 -11.32
CA ASP A 52 2.20 -3.33 -10.72
C ASP A 52 3.22 -2.53 -11.52
N HIS A 53 3.09 -2.51 -12.84
CA HIS A 53 3.94 -1.72 -13.73
C HIS A 53 3.85 -0.20 -13.52
N ARG A 54 2.78 0.28 -12.89
CA ARG A 54 2.59 1.70 -12.60
C ARG A 54 3.29 2.16 -11.33
N VAL A 55 3.68 1.25 -10.45
CA VAL A 55 4.30 1.58 -9.17
C VAL A 55 5.65 2.24 -9.39
N THR A 56 5.82 3.43 -8.84
CA THR A 56 7.06 4.21 -8.92
C THR A 56 7.73 4.44 -7.58
N ALA A 57 7.03 4.16 -6.47
CA ALA A 57 7.56 4.36 -5.14
C ALA A 57 7.21 3.21 -4.20
N PHE A 58 8.18 2.82 -3.37
CA PHE A 58 8.09 1.77 -2.36
C PHE A 58 8.57 2.34 -1.04
N VAL A 59 7.65 2.61 -0.13
CA VAL A 59 7.97 3.13 1.20
C VAL A 59 8.01 1.99 2.19
N ASP A 60 9.16 1.76 2.82
CA ASP A 60 9.32 0.75 3.86
C ASP A 60 8.50 1.15 5.10
N VAL A 61 7.53 0.31 5.45
CA VAL A 61 6.64 0.47 6.61
C VAL A 61 6.76 -0.71 7.58
N SER A 62 7.88 -1.43 7.53
CA SER A 62 8.14 -2.54 8.45
C SER A 62 8.07 -2.08 9.91
N GLY A 63 7.41 -2.88 10.75
CA GLY A 63 7.15 -2.55 12.15
C GLY A 63 5.96 -1.61 12.39
N TYR A 64 5.30 -1.14 11.33
CA TYR A 64 4.15 -0.22 11.43
C TYR A 64 2.83 -0.82 10.95
N TYR A 65 2.77 -2.11 10.70
CA TYR A 65 1.53 -2.74 10.22
C TYR A 65 0.37 -2.58 11.21
N TRP A 66 0.65 -2.62 12.50
CA TRP A 66 -0.33 -2.37 13.56
C TRP A 66 -1.02 -1.01 13.44
N VAL A 67 -0.33 0.02 12.94
CA VAL A 67 -0.92 1.35 12.72
C VAL A 67 -2.04 1.28 11.69
N ARG A 68 -1.83 0.50 10.62
CA ARG A 68 -2.87 0.24 9.61
C ARG A 68 -4.08 -0.47 10.23
N GLN A 69 -3.82 -1.47 11.07
CA GLN A 69 -4.87 -2.20 11.77
C GLN A 69 -5.72 -1.28 12.64
N ASP A 70 -5.06 -0.46 13.45
CA ASP A 70 -5.74 0.50 14.33
C ASP A 70 -6.53 1.55 13.52
N ALA A 71 -5.97 2.03 12.43
CA ALA A 71 -6.67 2.97 11.55
C ALA A 71 -7.92 2.34 10.91
N LEU A 72 -7.85 1.09 10.48
CA LEU A 72 -9.00 0.36 9.94
C LEU A 72 -10.08 0.15 11.01
N LEU A 73 -9.69 -0.24 12.22
CA LEU A 73 -10.62 -0.41 13.35
C LEU A 73 -11.31 0.89 13.74
N ALA A 74 -10.66 2.04 13.57
CA ALA A 74 -11.27 3.35 13.78
C ALA A 74 -12.42 3.66 12.80
N HIS A 75 -12.48 2.97 11.65
CA HIS A 75 -13.57 3.05 10.68
C HIS A 75 -14.70 2.04 10.98
N ALA A 76 -15.10 1.91 12.24
CA ALA A 76 -16.01 0.88 12.74
C ALA A 76 -17.37 0.83 12.03
N THR A 77 -17.82 1.92 11.41
CA THR A 77 -19.08 1.96 10.64
C THR A 77 -18.94 1.41 9.22
N GLN A 78 -17.72 1.22 8.74
CA GLN A 78 -17.44 0.85 7.34
C GLN A 78 -16.56 -0.39 7.21
N VAL A 79 -15.85 -0.77 8.25
CA VAL A 79 -14.94 -1.90 8.27
C VAL A 79 -15.39 -2.90 9.34
N ASP A 80 -15.77 -4.10 8.88
CA ASP A 80 -16.11 -5.20 9.78
C ASP A 80 -14.81 -5.88 10.27
N PRO A 81 -14.54 -5.91 11.60
CA PRO A 81 -13.33 -6.51 12.15
C PRO A 81 -13.24 -8.03 11.95
N ASN A 82 -14.34 -8.68 11.55
CA ASN A 82 -14.37 -10.12 11.27
C ASN A 82 -14.05 -10.48 9.82
N VAL A 83 -13.85 -9.50 8.94
CA VAL A 83 -13.51 -9.74 7.54
C VAL A 83 -12.03 -10.08 7.39
N GLY A 84 -11.74 -11.31 6.99
CA GLY A 84 -10.38 -11.83 6.82
C GLY A 84 -9.53 -11.03 5.83
N PHE A 85 -10.14 -10.43 4.81
CA PHE A 85 -9.44 -9.58 3.86
C PHE A 85 -8.67 -8.43 4.54
N TRP A 86 -9.25 -7.82 5.58
CA TRP A 86 -8.63 -6.72 6.31
C TRP A 86 -7.72 -7.17 7.45
N PHE A 87 -8.11 -8.24 8.16
CA PHE A 87 -7.51 -8.62 9.44
C PHE A 87 -6.99 -10.07 9.48
N GLY A 88 -7.10 -10.80 8.38
CA GLY A 88 -6.76 -12.22 8.35
C GLY A 88 -5.26 -12.52 8.26
N VAL A 89 -4.41 -11.53 7.96
CA VAL A 89 -2.96 -11.70 7.90
C VAL A 89 -2.36 -11.26 9.23
N PRO A 90 -1.63 -12.16 9.94
CA PRO A 90 -0.93 -11.78 11.17
C PRO A 90 0.10 -10.67 10.94
N ASP A 91 0.25 -9.78 11.93
CA ASP A 91 1.18 -8.66 11.85
C ASP A 91 2.62 -9.10 11.55
N GLU A 92 3.08 -10.20 12.17
CA GLU A 92 4.42 -10.74 11.96
C GLU A 92 4.65 -11.17 10.51
N VAL A 93 3.64 -11.70 9.86
CA VAL A 93 3.71 -12.08 8.44
C VAL A 93 3.74 -10.83 7.56
N ALA A 94 2.87 -9.89 7.82
CA ALA A 94 2.76 -8.66 7.03
C ALA A 94 4.02 -7.78 7.15
N ASP A 95 4.61 -7.69 8.35
CA ASP A 95 5.83 -6.91 8.58
C ASP A 95 7.09 -7.54 7.96
N ARG A 96 7.07 -8.86 7.74
CA ARG A 96 8.21 -9.58 7.17
C ARG A 96 8.15 -9.70 5.66
N VAL A 97 6.96 -9.82 5.10
CA VAL A 97 6.74 -10.13 3.69
C VAL A 97 6.29 -8.89 2.94
N GLU A 98 7.13 -8.38 2.06
CA GLU A 98 6.84 -7.19 1.24
C GLU A 98 6.31 -6.00 2.09
N PRO A 99 7.07 -5.54 3.10
CA PRO A 99 6.59 -4.53 4.07
C PRO A 99 6.63 -3.11 3.49
N TYR A 100 6.11 -2.93 2.29
CA TYR A 100 6.14 -1.65 1.56
C TYR A 100 4.73 -1.15 1.28
N ASP A 101 4.51 0.14 1.48
CA ASP A 101 3.41 0.84 0.85
C ASP A 101 3.84 1.31 -0.53
N THR A 102 2.98 1.14 -1.52
CA THR A 102 3.27 1.38 -2.93
C THR A 102 2.46 2.55 -3.46
N TYR A 103 3.12 3.39 -4.28
CA TYR A 103 2.53 4.59 -4.83
C TYR A 103 2.90 4.76 -6.30
N VAL A 104 2.07 5.51 -7.00
CA VAL A 104 2.32 6.00 -8.36
C VAL A 104 2.52 7.50 -8.29
N LEU A 105 3.63 8.00 -8.81
CA LEU A 105 3.85 9.44 -8.95
C LEU A 105 3.01 9.96 -10.12
N ASP A 106 1.97 10.74 -9.81
CA ASP A 106 1.08 11.31 -10.81
C ASP A 106 1.58 12.65 -11.34
N HIS A 107 2.20 13.44 -10.47
CA HIS A 107 2.70 14.78 -10.79
C HIS A 107 3.90 15.14 -9.92
N SER A 108 4.88 15.79 -10.51
CA SER A 108 6.03 16.37 -9.79
C SER A 108 6.57 17.60 -10.53
N VAL A 109 6.82 18.66 -9.76
CA VAL A 109 7.55 19.86 -10.25
C VAL A 109 9.03 19.82 -9.86
N VAL A 110 9.46 18.79 -9.14
CA VAL A 110 10.87 18.56 -8.77
C VAL A 110 11.42 17.35 -9.52
N ALA A 111 12.75 17.28 -9.66
CA ALA A 111 13.40 16.12 -10.27
C ALA A 111 13.20 14.88 -9.40
N THR A 112 12.89 13.76 -10.05
CA THR A 112 12.63 12.47 -9.39
C THR A 112 13.44 11.37 -10.06
N GLN A 113 13.67 10.30 -9.30
CA GLN A 113 14.23 9.05 -9.79
C GLN A 113 13.26 7.91 -9.48
N SER A 114 13.15 6.94 -10.38
CA SER A 114 12.33 5.75 -10.15
C SER A 114 13.24 4.52 -10.03
N PRO A 115 13.01 3.63 -9.05
CA PRO A 115 12.01 3.75 -7.98
C PRO A 115 12.41 4.74 -6.90
N GLU A 116 11.40 5.35 -6.26
CA GLU A 116 11.59 6.17 -5.07
C GLU A 116 11.32 5.35 -3.80
N HIS A 117 12.02 5.70 -2.71
CA HIS A 117 11.81 5.11 -1.38
C HIS A 117 11.46 6.17 -0.32
N ASP A 118 11.44 7.43 -0.70
CA ASP A 118 11.03 8.57 0.12
C ASP A 118 10.15 9.50 -0.74
N LEU A 119 8.89 9.65 -0.34
CA LEU A 119 7.92 10.50 -1.06
C LEU A 119 8.29 11.99 -1.03
N PHE A 120 9.19 12.40 -0.13
CA PHE A 120 9.70 13.76 -0.04
C PHE A 120 11.04 13.96 -0.77
N ALA A 121 11.50 12.95 -1.49
CA ALA A 121 12.73 13.09 -2.29
C ALA A 121 12.62 14.25 -3.29
N GLY A 122 13.63 15.11 -3.30
CA GLY A 122 13.67 16.31 -4.14
C GLY A 122 12.91 17.53 -3.58
N VAL A 123 12.06 17.35 -2.57
CA VAL A 123 11.30 18.43 -1.92
C VAL A 123 12.06 19.00 -0.71
N ARG A 124 12.72 18.13 0.05
CA ARG A 124 13.55 18.56 1.17
C ARG A 124 14.87 19.14 0.67
N ALA A 125 15.19 20.27 1.25
CA ALA A 125 16.50 20.87 1.03
C ALA A 125 17.61 20.06 1.74
#